data_a0cafc97b499251f1106e1017387fccf
#
_entry.id   a0cafc97b499251f1106e1017387fccf
#
_cell.length_a   1.000
_cell.length_b   1.000
_cell.length_c   1.000
_cell.angle_alpha   90.00
_cell.angle_beta   90.00
_cell.angle_gamma   90.00
#
_symmetry.space_group_name_H-M   'P 1'
#
loop_
_entity.id
_entity.type
_entity.pdbx_description
1 polymer ?
#
loop_
_entity_poly.entity_id
_entity_poly.type
_entity_poly.pdbx_seq_one_letter_code
_entity_poly.pdbx_strand_id
1 'polypeptide(L)'
;FHHGNCGAYKVDLSNDYMLGHECAGTVVAVGEDVTNLKAGDRVALEPGITCGTCEFCKSGRYNLCPDVVFLATPPVQGCYEQYIAFPENMCFKLPENMSTLEGCLIEPLSVGFYAANQGEVGTGDVAVILGAGCIGLVTLLACKAHGAGQIIVADLVDARLEKAKELGAAA
;
A
#
# COMPACT_ATOMS: atom_id res chain seq x y z
N PHE A 1 1.65 1.15 -16.82
CA PHE A 1 0.78 0.92 -18.00
C PHE A 1 1.56 1.07 -19.33
N HIS A 2 2.40 0.10 -19.67
CA HIS A 2 3.00 0.07 -21.00
C HIS A 2 1.98 -0.54 -21.99
N HIS A 3 1.62 0.23 -23.04
CA HIS A 3 0.70 -0.21 -24.11
C HIS A 3 -0.69 -0.70 -23.64
N GLY A 4 -1.25 -0.12 -22.59
CA GLY A 4 -2.57 -0.47 -22.07
C GLY A 4 -2.64 -1.81 -21.31
N ASN A 5 -1.50 -2.34 -20.85
CA ASN A 5 -1.49 -3.55 -20.05
C ASN A 5 -1.23 -3.23 -18.57
N CYS A 6 -2.01 -3.84 -17.69
CA CYS A 6 -1.82 -3.84 -16.26
C CYS A 6 -1.68 -5.29 -15.79
N GLY A 7 -0.45 -5.79 -15.73
CA GLY A 7 -0.21 -7.20 -15.47
C GLY A 7 -0.90 -8.10 -16.49
N ALA A 8 -1.78 -8.99 -16.04
CA ALA A 8 -2.59 -9.88 -16.90
C ALA A 8 -3.83 -9.20 -17.51
N TYR A 9 -4.15 -7.98 -17.10
CA TYR A 9 -5.35 -7.27 -17.52
C TYR A 9 -5.05 -6.32 -18.68
N LYS A 10 -5.96 -6.25 -19.64
CA LYS A 10 -5.96 -5.23 -20.69
C LYS A 10 -6.87 -4.09 -20.28
N VAL A 11 -6.37 -2.87 -20.36
CA VAL A 11 -7.18 -1.66 -20.21
C VAL A 11 -7.77 -1.32 -21.57
N ASP A 12 -9.08 -1.12 -21.62
CA ASP A 12 -9.72 -0.57 -22.80
C ASP A 12 -9.42 0.93 -22.89
N LEU A 13 -8.45 1.28 -23.71
CA LEU A 13 -8.03 2.66 -23.93
C LEU A 13 -9.02 3.50 -24.76
N SER A 14 -10.12 2.90 -25.23
CA SER A 14 -11.22 3.64 -25.89
C SER A 14 -12.13 4.35 -24.89
N ASN A 15 -12.07 3.98 -23.61
CA ASN A 15 -12.80 4.60 -22.52
C ASN A 15 -11.84 5.27 -21.53
N ASP A 16 -12.32 6.33 -20.87
CA ASP A 16 -11.60 6.96 -19.78
C ASP A 16 -11.42 5.95 -18.64
N TYR A 17 -10.16 5.66 -18.31
CA TYR A 17 -9.81 4.77 -17.21
C TYR A 17 -8.98 5.48 -16.17
N MET A 18 -9.48 5.49 -14.96
CA MET A 18 -8.83 6.16 -13.82
C MET A 18 -7.81 5.24 -13.18
N LEU A 19 -6.61 5.76 -12.98
CA LEU A 19 -5.49 5.07 -12.34
C LEU A 19 -5.41 5.37 -10.84
N GLY A 20 -4.43 4.76 -10.18
CA GLY A 20 -4.04 5.03 -8.80
C GLY A 20 -4.80 4.20 -7.77
N HIS A 21 -4.07 3.72 -6.77
CA HIS A 21 -4.62 2.99 -5.64
C HIS A 21 -3.89 3.31 -4.32
N GLU A 22 -2.87 4.14 -4.36
CA GLU A 22 -2.13 4.62 -3.20
C GLU A 22 -2.73 5.98 -2.79
N CYS A 23 -3.69 6.00 -1.88
CA CYS A 23 -4.56 7.15 -1.68
C CYS A 23 -4.73 7.51 -0.20
N ALA A 24 -4.68 8.79 0.07
CA ALA A 24 -5.08 9.38 1.34
C ALA A 24 -5.81 10.72 1.10
N GLY A 25 -6.67 11.09 2.01
CA GLY A 25 -7.46 12.30 1.84
C GLY A 25 -8.12 12.77 3.13
N THR A 26 -8.99 13.76 2.99
CA THR A 26 -9.81 14.28 4.09
C THR A 26 -11.27 13.93 3.84
N VAL A 27 -11.91 13.32 4.83
CA VAL A 27 -13.35 13.01 4.80
C VAL A 27 -14.14 14.31 4.69
N VAL A 28 -14.94 14.44 3.66
CA VAL A 28 -15.79 15.64 3.44
C VAL A 28 -17.23 15.41 3.84
N ALA A 29 -17.72 14.17 3.74
CA ALA A 29 -19.03 13.76 4.17
C ALA A 29 -19.05 12.28 4.55
N VAL A 30 -20.00 11.87 5.35
CA VAL A 30 -20.20 10.47 5.77
C VAL A 30 -21.65 10.08 5.56
N GLY A 31 -21.90 8.79 5.29
CA GLY A 31 -23.23 8.22 5.24
C GLY A 31 -23.86 8.09 6.63
N GLU A 32 -25.16 7.80 6.67
CA GLU A 32 -25.95 7.72 7.92
C GLU A 32 -25.48 6.62 8.86
N ASP A 33 -24.97 5.50 8.32
CA ASP A 33 -24.50 4.34 9.09
C ASP A 33 -23.03 4.42 9.52
N VAL A 34 -22.30 5.48 9.13
CA VAL A 34 -20.89 5.66 9.49
C VAL A 34 -20.77 6.08 10.95
N THR A 35 -19.96 5.34 11.71
CA THR A 35 -19.84 5.54 13.16
C THR A 35 -18.44 5.95 13.63
N ASN A 36 -17.40 5.58 12.90
CA ASN A 36 -16.01 5.79 13.33
C ASN A 36 -15.32 6.95 12.62
N LEU A 37 -15.94 7.50 11.57
CA LEU A 37 -15.40 8.61 10.79
C LEU A 37 -16.35 9.82 10.85
N LYS A 38 -15.78 11.01 10.67
CA LYS A 38 -16.51 12.28 10.54
C LYS A 38 -15.83 13.19 9.54
N ALA A 39 -16.54 14.17 9.03
CA ALA A 39 -15.96 15.23 8.19
C ALA A 39 -14.78 15.91 8.91
N GLY A 40 -13.70 16.10 8.20
CA GLY A 40 -12.43 16.62 8.70
C GLY A 40 -11.41 15.57 9.13
N ASP A 41 -11.81 14.31 9.33
CA ASP A 41 -10.86 13.22 9.60
C ASP A 41 -9.95 13.01 8.38
N ARG A 42 -8.66 12.85 8.60
CA ARG A 42 -7.69 12.47 7.56
C ARG A 42 -7.52 10.97 7.58
N VAL A 43 -7.57 10.35 6.40
CA VAL A 43 -7.54 8.89 6.25
C VAL A 43 -6.62 8.46 5.13
N ALA A 44 -6.01 7.28 5.28
CA ALA A 44 -5.49 6.48 4.18
C ALA A 44 -6.53 5.43 3.80
N LEU A 45 -6.57 5.05 2.52
CA LEU A 45 -7.49 4.04 2.03
C LEU A 45 -6.78 2.71 1.85
N GLU A 46 -7.42 1.63 2.28
CA GLU A 46 -7.08 0.27 1.88
C GLU A 46 -7.73 0.02 0.51
N PRO A 47 -6.96 -0.11 -0.59
CA PRO A 47 -7.53 -0.12 -1.94
C PRO A 47 -8.30 -1.39 -2.30
N GLY A 48 -8.21 -2.43 -1.50
CA GLY A 48 -8.83 -3.73 -1.73
C GLY A 48 -10.10 -3.93 -0.92
N ILE A 49 -11.28 -3.65 -1.49
CA ILE A 49 -12.58 -3.95 -0.86
C ILE A 49 -12.80 -5.45 -0.92
N THR A 50 -12.88 -6.10 0.23
CA THR A 50 -13.01 -7.54 0.36
C THR A 50 -14.43 -8.01 0.65
N CYS A 51 -14.77 -9.27 0.38
CA CYS A 51 -16.12 -9.80 0.56
C CYS A 51 -16.55 -9.93 2.04
N GLY A 52 -15.61 -9.96 2.99
CA GLY A 52 -15.86 -10.12 4.43
C GLY A 52 -16.36 -11.51 4.86
N THR A 53 -16.70 -12.40 3.94
CA THR A 53 -17.41 -13.66 4.24
C THR A 53 -16.62 -14.93 3.92
N CYS A 54 -15.61 -14.87 3.04
CA CYS A 54 -14.80 -16.04 2.69
C CYS A 54 -13.87 -16.45 3.84
N GLU A 55 -13.26 -17.61 3.71
CA GLU A 55 -12.33 -18.17 4.69
C GLU A 55 -11.16 -17.21 4.97
N PHE A 56 -10.58 -16.60 3.94
CA PHE A 56 -9.48 -15.66 4.09
C PHE A 56 -9.89 -14.41 4.88
N CYS A 57 -11.05 -13.83 4.57
CA CYS A 57 -11.55 -12.67 5.31
C CYS A 57 -11.81 -13.01 6.79
N LYS A 58 -12.45 -14.15 7.06
CA LYS A 58 -12.76 -14.58 8.42
C LYS A 58 -11.54 -14.96 9.24
N SER A 59 -10.44 -15.39 8.59
CA SER A 59 -9.18 -15.74 9.26
C SER A 59 -8.20 -14.57 9.39
N GLY A 60 -8.60 -13.34 9.02
CA GLY A 60 -7.74 -12.15 9.07
C GLY A 60 -6.73 -12.03 7.92
N ARG A 61 -6.81 -12.93 6.94
CA ARG A 61 -5.98 -12.91 5.72
C ARG A 61 -6.76 -12.32 4.54
N TYR A 62 -7.50 -11.25 4.79
CA TYR A 62 -8.42 -10.65 3.83
C TYR A 62 -7.74 -10.17 2.52
N ASN A 63 -6.45 -9.85 2.57
CA ASN A 63 -5.63 -9.56 1.38
C ASN A 63 -5.59 -10.72 0.37
N LEU A 64 -5.95 -11.94 0.78
CA LEU A 64 -6.07 -13.12 -0.10
C LEU A 64 -7.53 -13.40 -0.52
N CYS A 65 -8.43 -12.46 -0.32
CA CYS A 65 -9.84 -12.62 -0.72
C CYS A 65 -9.95 -12.84 -2.24
N PRO A 66 -10.56 -13.96 -2.70
CA PRO A 66 -10.71 -14.21 -4.14
C PRO A 66 -11.66 -13.24 -4.83
N ASP A 67 -12.54 -12.59 -4.06
CA ASP A 67 -13.56 -11.65 -4.56
C ASP A 67 -13.16 -10.20 -4.28
N VAL A 68 -11.87 -9.91 -4.08
CA VAL A 68 -11.42 -8.55 -3.83
C VAL A 68 -11.70 -7.64 -5.02
N VAL A 69 -12.33 -6.49 -4.74
CA VAL A 69 -12.50 -5.38 -5.70
C VAL A 69 -11.37 -4.39 -5.44
N PHE A 70 -10.37 -4.36 -6.30
CA PHE A 70 -9.15 -3.59 -6.07
C PHE A 70 -9.10 -2.36 -6.98
N LEU A 71 -8.88 -1.18 -6.38
CA LEU A 71 -8.77 0.09 -7.11
C LEU A 71 -7.71 0.01 -8.21
N ALA A 72 -8.00 0.63 -9.35
CA ALA A 72 -7.14 0.66 -10.54
C ALA A 72 -6.76 -0.72 -11.09
N THR A 73 -7.52 -1.77 -10.77
CA THR A 73 -7.41 -3.08 -11.41
C THR A 73 -8.63 -3.28 -12.31
N PRO A 74 -8.48 -3.30 -13.64
CA PRO A 74 -9.62 -3.34 -14.56
C PRO A 74 -10.59 -4.49 -14.24
N PRO A 75 -11.90 -4.23 -14.28
CA PRO A 75 -12.58 -2.99 -14.73
C PRO A 75 -12.77 -1.91 -13.66
N VAL A 76 -12.17 -2.07 -12.48
CA VAL A 76 -12.35 -1.17 -11.34
C VAL A 76 -11.54 0.11 -11.53
N GLN A 77 -12.21 1.26 -11.41
CA GLN A 77 -11.56 2.56 -11.48
C GLN A 77 -10.63 2.81 -10.29
N GLY A 78 -9.63 3.66 -10.48
CA GLY A 78 -8.68 4.05 -9.44
C GLY A 78 -9.11 5.30 -8.68
N CYS A 79 -8.14 5.90 -7.96
CA CYS A 79 -8.38 7.03 -7.06
C CYS A 79 -7.79 8.37 -7.55
N TYR A 80 -7.39 8.52 -8.82
CA TYR A 80 -6.90 9.81 -9.34
C TYR A 80 -8.06 10.75 -9.62
N GLU A 81 -8.82 11.07 -8.56
CA GLU A 81 -10.00 11.93 -8.59
C GLU A 81 -10.04 12.86 -7.38
N GLN A 82 -10.87 13.90 -7.45
CA GLN A 82 -11.01 14.87 -6.36
C GLN A 82 -11.78 14.30 -5.18
N TYR A 83 -12.76 13.43 -5.41
CA TYR A 83 -13.58 12.82 -4.39
C TYR A 83 -13.85 11.36 -4.73
N ILE A 84 -13.74 10.51 -3.74
CA ILE A 84 -14.07 9.09 -3.85
C ILE A 84 -15.05 8.71 -2.74
N ALA A 85 -16.07 7.93 -3.07
CA ALA A 85 -16.92 7.28 -2.07
C ALA A 85 -16.33 5.92 -1.72
N PHE A 86 -16.07 5.69 -0.43
CA PHE A 86 -15.34 4.50 0.00
C PHE A 86 -15.91 3.92 1.30
N PRO A 87 -15.85 2.58 1.50
CA PRO A 87 -16.35 1.95 2.72
C PRO A 87 -15.58 2.41 3.96
N GLU A 88 -16.29 2.69 5.06
CA GLU A 88 -15.69 3.15 6.32
C GLU A 88 -14.59 2.21 6.83
N ASN A 89 -14.84 0.89 6.78
CA ASN A 89 -13.92 -0.13 7.26
C ASN A 89 -12.63 -0.28 6.44
N MET A 90 -12.55 0.37 5.28
CA MET A 90 -11.35 0.47 4.44
C MET A 90 -10.69 1.85 4.52
N CYS A 91 -11.12 2.69 5.46
CA CYS A 91 -10.57 4.03 5.69
C CYS A 91 -9.89 4.08 7.05
N PHE A 92 -8.59 4.30 7.09
CA PHE A 92 -7.78 4.30 8.31
C PHE A 92 -7.38 5.72 8.69
N LYS A 93 -7.75 6.15 9.91
CA LYS A 93 -7.39 7.48 10.40
C LYS A 93 -5.89 7.67 10.47
N LEU A 94 -5.42 8.78 9.93
CA LEU A 94 -4.02 9.18 10.05
C LEU A 94 -3.78 9.82 11.42
N PRO A 95 -2.62 9.56 12.04
CA PRO A 95 -2.16 10.30 13.22
C PRO A 95 -2.09 11.81 12.94
N GLU A 96 -2.23 12.63 14.00
CA GLU A 96 -2.23 14.09 13.86
C GLU A 96 -0.93 14.65 13.23
N ASN A 97 0.19 14.00 13.48
CA ASN A 97 1.51 14.38 12.99
C ASN A 97 1.84 13.84 11.58
N MET A 98 0.94 13.09 10.94
CA MET A 98 1.13 12.53 9.60
C MET A 98 0.36 13.35 8.58
N SER A 99 1.00 13.79 7.51
CA SER A 99 0.36 14.44 6.38
C SER A 99 -0.40 13.44 5.49
N THR A 100 -1.33 13.93 4.65
CA THR A 100 -1.99 13.06 3.64
C THR A 100 -1.01 12.56 2.59
N LEU A 101 0.06 13.32 2.29
CA LEU A 101 1.13 12.86 1.40
C LEU A 101 1.86 11.65 1.98
N GLU A 102 2.19 11.67 3.27
CA GLU A 102 2.76 10.50 3.96
C GLU A 102 1.73 9.37 4.07
N GLY A 103 0.46 9.71 4.24
CA GLY A 103 -0.64 8.74 4.27
C GLY A 103 -0.78 7.91 3.00
N CYS A 104 -0.48 8.48 1.82
CA CYS A 104 -0.47 7.73 0.56
C CYS A 104 0.59 6.62 0.55
N LEU A 105 1.69 6.79 1.29
CA LEU A 105 2.77 5.80 1.35
C LEU A 105 2.46 4.61 2.27
N ILE A 106 1.35 4.66 3.01
CA ILE A 106 0.94 3.53 3.89
C ILE A 106 0.64 2.29 3.04
N GLU A 107 0.04 2.47 1.87
CA GLU A 107 -0.26 1.35 0.98
C GLU A 107 1.01 0.59 0.57
N PRO A 108 2.00 1.19 -0.13
CA PRO A 108 3.22 0.47 -0.48
C PRO A 108 4.04 0.04 0.75
N LEU A 109 3.98 0.78 1.87
CA LEU A 109 4.63 0.39 3.11
C LEU A 109 4.03 -0.90 3.67
N SER A 110 2.71 -1.10 3.56
CA SER A 110 2.05 -2.35 3.99
C SER A 110 2.59 -3.57 3.25
N VAL A 111 2.92 -3.44 1.97
CA VAL A 111 3.59 -4.48 1.18
C VAL A 111 4.97 -4.81 1.76
N GLY A 112 5.75 -3.79 2.11
CA GLY A 112 7.05 -3.96 2.77
C GLY A 112 6.94 -4.68 4.13
N PHE A 113 5.97 -4.29 4.95
CA PHE A 113 5.70 -4.96 6.23
C PHE A 113 5.26 -6.40 6.05
N TYR A 114 4.37 -6.66 5.09
CA TYR A 114 3.95 -8.02 4.78
C TYR A 114 5.12 -8.88 4.30
N ALA A 115 6.00 -8.34 3.46
CA ALA A 115 7.21 -9.03 3.00
C ALA A 115 8.16 -9.38 4.17
N ALA A 116 8.39 -8.43 5.09
CA ALA A 116 9.21 -8.66 6.28
C ALA A 116 8.60 -9.75 7.19
N ASN A 117 7.27 -9.74 7.36
CA ASN A 117 6.54 -10.76 8.12
C ASN A 117 6.66 -12.15 7.45
N GLN A 118 6.49 -12.23 6.11
CA GLN A 118 6.62 -13.49 5.38
C GLN A 118 8.05 -14.04 5.39
N GLY A 119 9.04 -13.14 5.44
CA GLY A 119 10.46 -13.48 5.62
C GLY A 119 10.83 -13.80 7.08
N GLU A 120 9.88 -13.74 8.01
CA GLU A 120 10.07 -13.96 9.45
C GLU A 120 11.21 -13.10 10.02
N VAL A 121 11.40 -11.88 9.48
CA VAL A 121 12.48 -10.98 9.90
C VAL A 121 12.27 -10.55 11.34
N GLY A 122 13.28 -10.75 12.17
CA GLY A 122 13.29 -10.44 13.59
C GLY A 122 14.55 -9.72 14.07
N THR A 123 14.62 -9.54 15.38
CA THR A 123 15.70 -8.82 16.03
C THR A 123 17.06 -9.51 15.82
N GLY A 124 18.01 -8.76 15.25
CA GLY A 124 19.38 -9.21 15.03
C GLY A 124 19.60 -9.94 13.70
N ASP A 125 18.56 -10.24 12.94
CA ASP A 125 18.68 -10.94 11.64
C ASP A 125 19.41 -10.11 10.61
N VAL A 126 19.98 -10.82 9.62
CA VAL A 126 20.55 -10.23 8.40
C VAL A 126 19.52 -10.39 7.28
N ALA A 127 18.96 -9.27 6.82
CA ALA A 127 18.03 -9.25 5.70
C ALA A 127 18.74 -8.88 4.40
N VAL A 128 18.43 -9.59 3.31
CA VAL A 128 18.92 -9.27 1.96
C VAL A 128 17.71 -8.91 1.09
N ILE A 129 17.74 -7.72 0.49
CA ILE A 129 16.67 -7.20 -0.35
C ILE A 129 17.19 -7.07 -1.79
N LEU A 130 16.52 -7.73 -2.72
CA LEU A 130 16.85 -7.68 -4.14
C LEU A 130 15.95 -6.67 -4.85
N GLY A 131 16.51 -5.52 -5.21
CA GLY A 131 15.85 -4.37 -5.80
C GLY A 131 15.68 -3.22 -4.81
N ALA A 132 16.14 -2.01 -5.20
CA ALA A 132 16.02 -0.77 -4.43
C ALA A 132 15.00 0.19 -5.07
N GLY A 133 13.94 -0.35 -5.68
CA GLY A 133 12.76 0.43 -6.09
C GLY A 133 11.89 0.81 -4.87
N CYS A 134 10.72 1.41 -5.10
CA CYS A 134 9.82 1.82 -4.03
C CYS A 134 9.57 0.69 -3.02
N ILE A 135 9.15 -0.49 -3.50
CA ILE A 135 8.85 -1.64 -2.62
C ILE A 135 10.10 -2.14 -1.89
N GLY A 136 11.27 -2.21 -2.53
CA GLY A 136 12.50 -2.59 -1.84
C GLY A 136 12.87 -1.61 -0.72
N LEU A 137 12.71 -0.31 -0.95
CA LEU A 137 13.01 0.72 0.05
C LEU A 137 12.02 0.69 1.23
N VAL A 138 10.72 0.49 0.99
CA VAL A 138 9.75 0.36 2.10
C VAL A 138 9.92 -0.98 2.83
N THR A 139 10.35 -2.05 2.13
CA THR A 139 10.74 -3.32 2.78
C THR A 139 11.95 -3.14 3.68
N LEU A 140 12.96 -2.36 3.26
CA LEU A 140 14.10 -2.00 4.12
C LEU A 140 13.63 -1.32 5.40
N LEU A 141 12.73 -0.34 5.28
CA LEU A 141 12.16 0.35 6.45
C LEU A 141 11.38 -0.61 7.36
N ALA A 142 10.62 -1.53 6.78
CA ALA A 142 9.92 -2.56 7.52
C ALA A 142 10.86 -3.51 8.25
N CYS A 143 11.89 -4.04 7.58
CA CYS A 143 12.92 -4.89 8.20
C CYS A 143 13.61 -4.18 9.36
N LYS A 144 13.90 -2.88 9.20
CA LYS A 144 14.47 -2.05 10.26
C LYS A 144 13.53 -1.93 11.45
N ALA A 145 12.22 -1.72 11.21
CA ALA A 145 11.21 -1.65 12.26
C ALA A 145 11.03 -2.99 12.99
N HIS A 146 11.21 -4.13 12.30
CA HIS A 146 11.24 -5.47 12.89
C HIS A 146 12.51 -5.77 13.69
N GLY A 147 13.51 -4.88 13.64
CA GLY A 147 14.73 -5.02 14.43
C GLY A 147 15.85 -5.80 13.74
N ALA A 148 15.82 -5.94 12.41
CA ALA A 148 16.94 -6.53 11.66
C ALA A 148 18.25 -5.87 12.08
N GLY A 149 19.27 -6.68 12.35
CA GLY A 149 20.59 -6.21 12.79
C GLY A 149 21.43 -5.68 11.64
N GLN A 150 21.22 -6.20 10.44
CA GLN A 150 21.87 -5.76 9.22
C GLN A 150 20.93 -5.90 8.02
N ILE A 151 20.92 -4.91 7.13
CA ILE A 151 20.13 -4.95 5.91
C ILE A 151 21.03 -4.67 4.72
N ILE A 152 21.09 -5.60 3.79
CA ILE A 152 21.88 -5.53 2.56
C ILE A 152 20.90 -5.35 1.40
N VAL A 153 21.15 -4.36 0.53
CA VAL A 153 20.29 -4.07 -0.62
C VAL A 153 21.10 -4.18 -1.90
N ALA A 154 20.59 -4.90 -2.89
CA ALA A 154 21.19 -5.02 -4.21
C ALA A 154 20.29 -4.43 -5.29
N ASP A 155 20.85 -3.58 -6.16
CA ASP A 155 20.19 -3.01 -7.34
C ASP A 155 21.25 -2.75 -8.43
N LEU A 156 20.81 -2.54 -9.67
CA LEU A 156 21.67 -2.19 -10.80
C LEU A 156 21.87 -0.67 -10.95
N VAL A 157 21.15 0.13 -10.18
CA VAL A 157 21.12 1.61 -10.30
C VAL A 157 21.74 2.23 -9.05
N ASP A 158 22.92 2.83 -9.20
CA ASP A 158 23.69 3.42 -8.11
C ASP A 158 22.88 4.45 -7.29
N ALA A 159 22.10 5.34 -7.95
CA ALA A 159 21.29 6.32 -7.25
C ALA A 159 20.22 5.70 -6.30
N ARG A 160 19.72 4.51 -6.61
CA ARG A 160 18.82 3.76 -5.74
C ARG A 160 19.56 3.13 -4.57
N LEU A 161 20.78 2.64 -4.79
CA LEU A 161 21.63 2.12 -3.72
C LEU A 161 22.02 3.23 -2.73
N GLU A 162 22.35 4.42 -3.22
CA GLU A 162 22.61 5.57 -2.35
C GLU A 162 21.38 5.91 -1.48
N LYS A 163 20.17 5.89 -2.08
CA LYS A 163 18.93 6.08 -1.30
C LYS A 163 18.73 4.96 -0.25
N ALA A 164 19.04 3.72 -0.59
CA ALA A 164 18.97 2.62 0.37
C ALA A 164 19.93 2.85 1.56
N LYS A 165 21.16 3.31 1.30
CA LYS A 165 22.13 3.67 2.34
C LYS A 165 21.62 4.80 3.24
N GLU A 166 21.06 5.87 2.64
CA GLU A 166 20.44 6.97 3.40
C GLU A 166 19.34 6.48 4.34
N LEU A 167 18.59 5.46 3.94
CA LEU A 167 17.52 4.85 4.74
C LEU A 167 18.03 3.81 5.76
N GLY A 168 19.32 3.45 5.70
CA GLY A 168 19.98 2.62 6.68
C GLY A 168 20.39 1.23 6.21
N ALA A 169 20.50 0.99 4.89
CA ALA A 169 21.16 -0.21 4.40
C ALA A 169 22.64 -0.20 4.78
N ALA A 170 23.18 -1.36 5.15
CA ALA A 170 24.58 -1.53 5.50
C ALA A 170 25.49 -1.64 4.26
N ALA A 171 24.98 -2.19 3.17
CA ALA A 171 25.63 -2.34 1.87
C ALA A 171 24.57 -2.47 0.76
#